data_2028cecbd2d37bca0dd1e75a2a208b57
#
_entry.id   2028cecbd2d37bca0dd1e75a2a208b57
#
_cell.length_a   1.000
_cell.length_b   1.000
_cell.length_c   1.000
_cell.angle_alpha   90.00
_cell.angle_beta   90.00
_cell.angle_gamma   90.00
#
_symmetry.space_group_name_H-M   'P 1'
#
loop_
_entity.id
_entity.type
_entity.pdbx_description
1 polymer ?
#
loop_
_entity_poly.entity_id
_entity_poly.type
_entity_poly.pdbx_seq_one_letter_code
_entity_poly.pdbx_strand_id
1 'polypeptide(L)'
;GLGDVYKRQKERDAFVLDCGDIVGNTPGLYPDYIQVSGGLGLPVYRIIGNHDMEMGVRSFEHSYKTYEDYFGPIYYSFNRGKAHYIILDNCFYINRDYRYIGYIDERTLQWIEKDLALVPKDHLVFVMMHIPSSTTKDIKFNALLPDETSNANSLYDLLKDHEAHLITGHTHVNGNVVFNDRLMEHNTAAVCAGFWKSMLCSDGTPQGFGLYEVDGNQVKWHYKAVDYPLEYQFQAYAPGSSKEFPEEVLANVWNWDEQW
;
A
#
# COMPACT_ATOMS: atom_id res chain seq x y z
N GLY A 1 -28.13 -10.55 -21.30
CA GLY A 1 -27.45 -11.32 -22.34
C GLY A 1 -26.11 -11.84 -21.81
N LEU A 2 -25.41 -12.69 -22.57
CA LEU A 2 -24.11 -13.27 -22.19
C LEU A 2 -23.06 -12.20 -21.81
N GLY A 3 -23.12 -11.00 -22.41
CA GLY A 3 -22.25 -9.87 -22.07
C GLY A 3 -22.43 -9.33 -20.65
N ASP A 4 -23.65 -9.37 -20.11
CA ASP A 4 -23.94 -8.95 -18.74
C ASP A 4 -23.47 -9.98 -17.71
N VAL A 5 -23.53 -11.25 -18.06
CA VAL A 5 -23.02 -12.34 -17.20
C VAL A 5 -21.49 -12.27 -17.14
N TYR A 6 -20.83 -11.98 -18.26
CA TYR A 6 -19.36 -11.82 -18.32
C TYR A 6 -18.88 -10.57 -17.58
N LYS A 7 -19.60 -9.45 -17.69
CA LYS A 7 -19.36 -8.24 -16.91
C LYS A 7 -19.48 -8.49 -15.41
N ARG A 8 -20.56 -9.17 -14.99
CA ARG A 8 -20.78 -9.53 -13.57
C ARG A 8 -19.74 -10.54 -13.05
N GLN A 9 -19.17 -11.39 -13.90
CA GLN A 9 -18.11 -12.31 -13.52
C GLN A 9 -16.77 -11.56 -13.32
N LYS A 10 -16.43 -10.61 -14.20
CA LYS A 10 -15.27 -9.74 -14.00
C LYS A 10 -15.40 -8.86 -12.74
N GLU A 11 -16.58 -8.33 -12.46
CA GLU A 11 -16.86 -7.57 -11.23
C GLU A 11 -16.79 -8.43 -9.95
N ARG A 12 -16.98 -9.76 -10.06
CA ARG A 12 -16.88 -10.69 -8.91
C ARG A 12 -15.43 -11.02 -8.53
N ASP A 13 -14.49 -10.82 -9.43
CA ASP A 13 -13.07 -11.08 -9.17
C ASP A 13 -12.36 -9.83 -8.61
N ALA A 14 -13.04 -8.68 -8.58
CA ALA A 14 -12.49 -7.46 -8.01
C ALA A 14 -12.55 -7.50 -6.48
N PHE A 15 -11.56 -6.89 -5.85
CA PHE A 15 -11.46 -6.71 -4.40
C PHE A 15 -10.73 -5.40 -4.07
N VAL A 16 -10.84 -4.97 -2.85
CA VAL A 16 -10.17 -3.78 -2.32
C VAL A 16 -9.04 -4.23 -1.42
N LEU A 17 -7.89 -3.55 -1.56
CA LEU A 17 -6.77 -3.65 -0.65
C LEU A 17 -6.68 -2.32 0.12
N ASP A 18 -6.87 -2.36 1.43
CA ASP A 18 -6.77 -1.20 2.31
C ASP A 18 -5.40 -1.18 2.97
N CYS A 19 -4.62 -0.14 2.68
CA CYS A 19 -3.22 -0.04 3.09
C CYS A 19 -3.01 0.39 4.55
N GLY A 20 -4.03 0.29 5.40
CA GLY A 20 -3.92 0.60 6.83
C GLY A 20 -4.21 2.06 7.18
N ASP A 21 -4.03 2.37 8.46
CA ASP A 21 -4.50 3.64 9.06
C ASP A 21 -6.01 3.81 8.88
N ILE A 22 -6.73 2.71 9.12
CA ILE A 22 -8.18 2.58 8.99
C ILE A 22 -8.88 3.60 9.88
N VAL A 23 -8.31 3.83 11.05
CA VAL A 23 -8.81 4.79 12.04
C VAL A 23 -7.66 5.63 12.62
N GLY A 24 -7.92 6.90 12.93
CA GLY A 24 -6.92 7.80 13.50
C GLY A 24 -6.73 7.60 15.01
N ASN A 25 -6.07 6.54 15.45
CA ASN A 25 -5.84 6.16 16.87
C ASN A 25 -7.14 5.96 17.69
N THR A 26 -8.22 5.60 17.04
CA THR A 26 -9.53 5.45 17.70
C THR A 26 -10.20 4.13 17.29
N PRO A 27 -9.76 2.97 17.85
CA PRO A 27 -10.28 1.65 17.48
C PRO A 27 -11.80 1.50 17.68
N GLY A 28 -12.42 2.33 18.51
CA GLY A 28 -13.87 2.40 18.66
C GLY A 28 -14.63 2.75 17.38
N LEU A 29 -13.95 3.25 16.34
CA LEU A 29 -14.53 3.54 15.02
C LEU A 29 -14.48 2.35 14.04
N TYR A 30 -13.89 1.21 14.41
CA TYR A 30 -13.89 0.03 13.54
C TYR A 30 -15.27 -0.43 13.10
N PRO A 31 -16.33 -0.42 13.95
CA PRO A 31 -17.68 -0.74 13.49
C PRO A 31 -18.19 0.18 12.38
N ASP A 32 -17.92 1.49 12.49
CA ASP A 32 -18.34 2.48 11.48
C ASP A 32 -17.58 2.25 10.16
N TYR A 33 -16.27 2.00 10.24
CA TYR A 33 -15.47 1.65 9.07
C TYR A 33 -15.98 0.37 8.39
N ILE A 34 -16.30 -0.69 9.17
CA ILE A 34 -16.83 -1.95 8.64
C ILE A 34 -18.15 -1.70 7.91
N GLN A 35 -19.02 -0.87 8.48
CA GLN A 35 -20.30 -0.51 7.85
C GLN A 35 -20.07 0.21 6.51
N VAL A 36 -19.17 1.20 6.47
CA VAL A 36 -18.88 2.00 5.27
C VAL A 36 -18.21 1.12 4.20
N SER A 37 -17.16 0.40 4.57
CA SER A 37 -16.42 -0.47 3.63
C SER A 37 -17.28 -1.64 3.11
N GLY A 38 -18.20 -2.16 3.93
CA GLY A 38 -19.18 -3.16 3.52
C GLY A 38 -20.14 -2.67 2.44
N GLY A 39 -20.39 -1.35 2.39
CA GLY A 39 -21.20 -0.72 1.34
C GLY A 39 -20.58 -0.76 -0.06
N LEU A 40 -19.28 -1.07 -0.19
CA LEU A 40 -18.60 -1.24 -1.47
C LEU A 40 -19.07 -2.48 -2.23
N GLY A 41 -19.64 -3.49 -1.55
CA GLY A 41 -20.10 -4.73 -2.17
C GLY A 41 -18.97 -5.62 -2.71
N LEU A 42 -17.71 -5.34 -2.34
CA LEU A 42 -16.51 -6.06 -2.72
C LEU A 42 -15.83 -6.65 -1.47
N PRO A 43 -15.09 -7.77 -1.60
CA PRO A 43 -14.19 -8.20 -0.55
C PRO A 43 -13.16 -7.09 -0.25
N VAL A 44 -12.90 -6.82 1.03
CA VAL A 44 -11.90 -5.85 1.48
C VAL A 44 -10.87 -6.58 2.33
N TYR A 45 -9.63 -6.64 1.84
CA TYR A 45 -8.46 -7.12 2.57
C TYR A 45 -7.75 -5.92 3.19
N ARG A 46 -7.29 -6.06 4.42
CA ARG A 46 -6.79 -4.94 5.23
C ARG A 46 -5.43 -5.22 5.79
N ILE A 47 -4.65 -4.17 5.87
CA ILE A 47 -3.37 -4.14 6.57
C ILE A 47 -3.55 -3.31 7.82
N ILE A 48 -2.84 -3.62 8.87
CA ILE A 48 -2.74 -2.76 10.04
C ILE A 48 -1.78 -1.60 9.74
N GLY A 49 -2.18 -0.37 10.06
CA GLY A 49 -1.31 0.80 10.03
C GLY A 49 -0.89 1.24 11.43
N ASN A 50 0.00 2.21 11.52
CA ASN A 50 0.50 2.70 12.81
C ASN A 50 -0.59 3.41 13.63
N HIS A 51 -1.62 3.96 13.00
CA HIS A 51 -2.76 4.55 13.69
C HIS A 51 -3.83 3.54 14.12
N ASP A 52 -3.71 2.29 13.70
CA ASP A 52 -4.57 1.18 14.12
C ASP A 52 -4.05 0.46 15.37
N MET A 53 -2.81 0.75 15.78
CA MET A 53 -2.19 0.15 16.95
C MET A 53 -2.64 0.81 18.26
N GLU A 54 -2.71 0.00 19.31
CA GLU A 54 -2.89 0.48 20.67
C GLU A 54 -1.56 0.95 21.26
N MET A 55 -1.45 2.24 21.53
CA MET A 55 -0.27 2.85 22.13
C MET A 55 -0.29 2.74 23.66
N GLY A 56 0.89 2.60 24.27
CA GLY A 56 1.04 2.51 25.73
C GLY A 56 0.82 1.12 26.31
N VAL A 57 0.72 0.12 25.44
CA VAL A 57 0.63 -1.31 25.83
C VAL A 57 1.99 -1.90 26.19
N ARG A 58 2.01 -3.14 26.69
CA ARG A 58 3.21 -3.79 27.25
C ARG A 58 4.18 -4.31 26.21
N SER A 59 3.69 -4.70 25.06
CA SER A 59 4.51 -5.31 24.01
C SER A 59 3.87 -5.14 22.63
N PHE A 60 4.62 -5.50 21.60
CA PHE A 60 4.15 -5.51 20.23
C PHE A 60 2.88 -6.37 20.05
N GLU A 61 2.84 -7.56 20.64
CA GLU A 61 1.67 -8.45 20.55
C GLU A 61 0.39 -7.86 21.15
N HIS A 62 0.51 -6.94 22.08
CA HIS A 62 -0.65 -6.24 22.64
C HIS A 62 -1.08 -5.06 21.80
N SER A 63 -0.20 -4.52 20.94
CA SER A 63 -0.50 -3.31 20.16
C SER A 63 -1.50 -3.54 19.04
N TYR A 64 -1.60 -4.75 18.53
CA TYR A 64 -2.51 -5.09 17.43
C TYR A 64 -3.73 -5.94 17.86
N LYS A 65 -3.87 -6.21 19.18
CA LYS A 65 -4.91 -7.14 19.67
C LYS A 65 -6.33 -6.69 19.30
N THR A 66 -6.66 -5.42 19.48
CA THR A 66 -7.98 -4.90 19.11
C THR A 66 -8.21 -4.97 17.60
N TYR A 67 -7.17 -4.72 16.79
CA TYR A 67 -7.26 -4.90 15.35
C TYR A 67 -7.59 -6.36 15.00
N GLU A 68 -6.89 -7.34 15.56
CA GLU A 68 -7.13 -8.76 15.33
C GLU A 68 -8.55 -9.20 15.71
N ASP A 69 -9.10 -8.66 16.79
CA ASP A 69 -10.45 -8.98 17.25
C ASP A 69 -11.55 -8.56 16.25
N TYR A 70 -11.26 -7.54 15.42
CA TYR A 70 -12.19 -7.05 14.38
C TYR A 70 -11.90 -7.62 12.98
N PHE A 71 -10.63 -7.75 12.60
CA PHE A 71 -10.23 -7.98 11.22
C PHE A 71 -9.48 -9.31 11.00
N GLY A 72 -9.10 -10.00 12.06
CA GLY A 72 -8.32 -11.23 12.00
C GLY A 72 -6.80 -10.96 11.98
N PRO A 73 -6.01 -11.93 11.49
CA PRO A 73 -4.56 -11.90 11.65
C PRO A 73 -3.92 -10.69 10.94
N ILE A 74 -2.81 -10.19 11.52
CA ILE A 74 -2.04 -9.05 10.99
C ILE A 74 -1.13 -9.44 9.81
N TYR A 75 -0.97 -10.73 9.53
CA TYR A 75 -0.33 -11.23 8.32
C TYR A 75 -1.02 -12.49 7.83
N TYR A 76 -1.18 -12.59 6.52
CA TYR A 76 -1.80 -13.74 5.83
C TYR A 76 -1.52 -13.66 4.33
N SER A 77 -1.83 -14.74 3.62
CA SER A 77 -1.73 -14.75 2.15
C SER A 77 -2.97 -15.38 1.51
N PHE A 78 -3.15 -15.09 0.24
CA PHE A 78 -4.19 -15.70 -0.60
C PHE A 78 -3.80 -15.64 -2.07
N ASN A 79 -4.47 -16.45 -2.89
CA ASN A 79 -4.27 -16.47 -4.34
C ASN A 79 -5.50 -15.93 -5.08
N ARG A 80 -5.26 -15.23 -6.18
CA ARG A 80 -6.25 -14.91 -7.21
C ARG A 80 -5.64 -15.17 -8.58
N GLY A 81 -6.15 -16.19 -9.29
CA GLY A 81 -5.57 -16.63 -10.54
C GLY A 81 -4.10 -17.03 -10.37
N LYS A 82 -3.21 -16.42 -11.13
CA LYS A 82 -1.75 -16.59 -11.04
C LYS A 82 -1.05 -15.54 -10.18
N ALA A 83 -1.78 -14.75 -9.43
CA ALA A 83 -1.21 -13.79 -8.51
C ALA A 83 -1.36 -14.28 -7.06
N HIS A 84 -0.26 -14.21 -6.33
CA HIS A 84 -0.15 -14.51 -4.91
C HIS A 84 -0.05 -13.19 -4.13
N TYR A 85 -0.92 -13.02 -3.15
CA TYR A 85 -1.01 -11.81 -2.34
C TYR A 85 -0.59 -12.11 -0.91
N ILE A 86 0.42 -11.39 -0.43
CA ILE A 86 0.93 -11.45 0.93
C ILE A 86 0.55 -10.14 1.61
N ILE A 87 -0.16 -10.25 2.71
CA ILE A 87 -0.51 -9.12 3.59
C ILE A 87 0.36 -9.24 4.81
N LEU A 88 1.06 -8.19 5.21
CA LEU A 88 1.93 -8.24 6.37
C LEU A 88 1.92 -6.93 7.17
N ASP A 89 2.08 -7.07 8.48
CA ASP A 89 2.36 -5.96 9.37
C ASP A 89 3.85 -5.62 9.35
N ASN A 90 4.14 -4.34 9.14
CA ASN A 90 5.48 -3.78 9.28
C ASN A 90 5.51 -2.54 10.18
N CYS A 91 4.45 -2.33 10.95
CA CYS A 91 4.37 -1.29 11.99
C CYS A 91 4.82 -1.86 13.32
N PHE A 92 6.12 -2.02 13.52
CA PHE A 92 6.64 -2.66 14.72
C PHE A 92 6.61 -1.72 15.93
N TYR A 93 5.72 -1.99 16.89
CA TYR A 93 5.60 -1.23 18.13
C TYR A 93 6.82 -1.42 19.02
N ILE A 94 7.43 -0.34 19.46
CA ILE A 94 8.60 -0.35 20.35
C ILE A 94 8.17 -0.12 21.79
N ASN A 95 7.58 1.05 22.06
CA ASN A 95 7.09 1.46 23.36
C ASN A 95 6.28 2.75 23.26
N ARG A 96 5.76 3.24 24.38
CA ARG A 96 4.95 4.45 24.43
C ARG A 96 5.68 5.71 23.96
N ASP A 97 6.99 5.80 24.21
CA ASP A 97 7.78 7.02 23.94
C ASP A 97 8.26 7.06 22.48
N TYR A 98 8.80 5.93 21.97
CA TYR A 98 9.30 5.79 20.61
C TYR A 98 8.24 5.29 19.62
N ARG A 99 7.08 4.89 20.13
CA ARG A 99 5.94 4.40 19.36
C ARG A 99 6.30 3.17 18.52
N TYR A 100 6.66 3.35 17.25
CA TYR A 100 6.91 2.28 16.28
C TYR A 100 8.07 2.65 15.33
N ILE A 101 8.51 1.64 14.61
CA ILE A 101 9.39 1.75 13.42
C ILE A 101 8.80 0.92 12.29
N GLY A 102 9.20 1.21 11.05
CA GLY A 102 9.00 0.31 9.93
C GLY A 102 9.94 -0.90 10.06
N TYR A 103 9.40 -2.08 10.36
CA TYR A 103 10.20 -3.29 10.57
C TYR A 103 9.35 -4.55 10.43
N ILE A 104 9.88 -5.55 9.73
CA ILE A 104 9.26 -6.87 9.61
C ILE A 104 9.94 -7.81 10.59
N ASP A 105 9.20 -8.38 11.53
CA ASP A 105 9.78 -9.27 12.52
C ASP A 105 10.29 -10.58 11.90
N GLU A 106 11.23 -11.23 12.57
CA GLU A 106 11.87 -12.44 12.08
C GLU A 106 10.89 -13.60 11.88
N ARG A 107 9.85 -13.70 12.72
CA ARG A 107 8.80 -14.74 12.58
C ARG A 107 8.01 -14.55 11.30
N THR A 108 7.70 -13.31 10.97
CA THR A 108 7.00 -12.94 9.74
C THR A 108 7.88 -13.23 8.52
N LEU A 109 9.17 -12.88 8.54
CA LEU A 109 10.11 -13.22 7.46
C LEU A 109 10.21 -14.73 7.22
N GLN A 110 10.35 -15.53 8.28
CA GLN A 110 10.37 -16.98 8.20
C GLN A 110 9.04 -17.57 7.69
N TRP A 111 7.92 -16.94 8.01
CA TRP A 111 6.63 -17.34 7.48
C TRP A 111 6.54 -17.03 5.98
N ILE A 112 6.96 -15.82 5.54
CA ILE A 112 7.00 -15.44 4.11
C ILE A 112 7.89 -16.41 3.31
N GLU A 113 9.06 -16.79 3.83
CA GLU A 113 9.94 -17.77 3.18
C GLU A 113 9.22 -19.10 2.92
N LYS A 114 8.51 -19.62 3.92
CA LYS A 114 7.75 -20.88 3.81
C LYS A 114 6.56 -20.75 2.86
N ASP A 115 5.88 -19.62 2.89
CA ASP A 115 4.73 -19.33 2.03
C ASP A 115 5.18 -19.24 0.56
N LEU A 116 6.23 -18.46 0.27
CA LEU A 116 6.81 -18.32 -1.07
C LEU A 116 7.39 -19.64 -1.63
N ALA A 117 7.82 -20.56 -0.77
CA ALA A 117 8.26 -21.90 -1.21
C ALA A 117 7.12 -22.72 -1.84
N LEU A 118 5.87 -22.36 -1.59
CA LEU A 118 4.68 -22.99 -2.16
C LEU A 118 4.17 -22.27 -3.42
N VAL A 119 4.72 -21.10 -3.74
CA VAL A 119 4.31 -20.27 -4.87
C VAL A 119 5.12 -20.63 -6.11
N PRO A 120 4.49 -21.00 -7.24
CA PRO A 120 5.21 -21.23 -8.50
C PRO A 120 5.97 -19.97 -8.94
N LYS A 121 7.19 -20.17 -9.48
CA LYS A 121 8.07 -19.04 -9.86
C LYS A 121 7.55 -18.20 -11.04
N ASP A 122 6.58 -18.73 -11.79
CA ASP A 122 5.88 -18.01 -12.86
C ASP A 122 4.64 -17.24 -12.38
N HIS A 123 4.38 -17.21 -11.08
CA HIS A 123 3.31 -16.42 -10.50
C HIS A 123 3.81 -15.04 -10.07
N LEU A 124 2.96 -14.02 -10.26
CA LEU A 124 3.17 -12.70 -9.67
C LEU A 124 3.03 -12.77 -8.15
N VAL A 125 3.82 -11.96 -7.46
CA VAL A 125 3.70 -11.78 -6.01
C VAL A 125 3.38 -10.33 -5.70
N PHE A 126 2.28 -10.08 -5.02
CA PHE A 126 1.97 -8.78 -4.43
C PHE A 126 2.22 -8.84 -2.93
N VAL A 127 3.04 -7.94 -2.43
CA VAL A 127 3.24 -7.78 -0.98
C VAL A 127 2.62 -6.46 -0.55
N MET A 128 1.70 -6.53 0.36
CA MET A 128 1.06 -5.37 0.93
C MET A 128 1.52 -5.14 2.35
N MET A 129 1.96 -3.94 2.63
CA MET A 129 2.37 -3.47 3.95
C MET A 129 2.07 -1.98 4.08
N HIS A 130 1.96 -1.49 5.30
CA HIS A 130 1.57 -0.11 5.52
C HIS A 130 2.71 0.86 5.21
N ILE A 131 3.86 0.68 5.85
CA ILE A 131 5.02 1.57 5.72
C ILE A 131 5.81 1.17 4.47
N PRO A 132 6.21 2.13 3.61
CA PRO A 132 7.02 1.83 2.43
C PRO A 132 8.29 1.04 2.74
N SER A 133 8.70 0.20 1.80
CA SER A 133 9.99 -0.49 1.91
C SER A 133 11.13 0.50 1.76
N SER A 134 11.02 1.38 0.79
CA SER A 134 11.86 2.56 0.63
C SER A 134 11.14 3.59 -0.26
N THR A 135 11.42 4.85 -0.02
CA THR A 135 10.93 5.97 -0.85
C THR A 135 11.91 6.31 -1.99
N THR A 136 13.04 5.62 -2.07
CA THR A 136 14.07 5.83 -3.10
C THR A 136 14.72 4.49 -3.48
N LYS A 137 15.45 4.46 -4.62
CA LYS A 137 16.27 3.29 -5.01
C LYS A 137 17.47 3.05 -4.08
N ASP A 138 17.83 4.03 -3.26
CA ASP A 138 18.95 3.94 -2.36
C ASP A 138 18.62 3.10 -1.14
N ILE A 139 19.30 1.99 -1.00
CA ILE A 139 19.13 1.07 0.11
C ILE A 139 19.90 1.63 1.32
N LYS A 140 19.16 1.99 2.37
CA LYS A 140 19.73 2.44 3.64
C LYS A 140 19.94 1.24 4.56
N PHE A 141 21.18 1.06 5.04
CA PHE A 141 21.50 0.00 6.00
C PHE A 141 21.57 0.55 7.43
N ASN A 142 21.11 -0.26 8.38
CA ASN A 142 21.22 0.00 9.82
C ASN A 142 20.57 1.31 10.31
N ALA A 143 19.60 1.83 9.59
CA ALA A 143 18.78 2.95 10.05
C ALA A 143 17.43 2.43 10.58
N LEU A 144 17.03 2.86 11.78
CA LEU A 144 15.68 2.65 12.29
C LEU A 144 14.83 3.85 11.90
N LEU A 145 13.90 3.63 10.97
CA LEU A 145 13.12 4.70 10.37
C LEU A 145 11.62 4.47 10.65
N PRO A 146 10.87 5.52 11.02
CA PRO A 146 9.42 5.42 11.16
C PRO A 146 8.69 5.39 9.83
N ASP A 147 9.26 6.01 8.77
CA ASP A 147 8.61 6.25 7.49
C ASP A 147 9.10 5.31 6.37
N GLU A 148 10.03 4.41 6.67
CA GLU A 148 10.53 3.37 5.78
C GLU A 148 10.78 2.07 6.56
N THR A 149 10.68 0.93 5.88
CA THR A 149 10.91 -0.39 6.49
C THR A 149 12.42 -0.65 6.64
N SER A 150 12.91 -0.57 7.87
CA SER A 150 14.33 -0.58 8.21
C SER A 150 15.09 -1.84 7.75
N ASN A 151 14.39 -2.97 7.64
CA ASN A 151 14.95 -4.25 7.19
C ASN A 151 14.34 -4.76 5.87
N ALA A 152 13.92 -3.85 4.98
CA ALA A 152 13.32 -4.20 3.70
C ALA A 152 14.18 -5.11 2.83
N ASN A 153 15.53 -5.04 2.96
CA ASN A 153 16.45 -5.93 2.24
C ASN A 153 16.17 -7.41 2.49
N SER A 154 15.77 -7.78 3.71
CA SER A 154 15.40 -9.17 4.01
C SER A 154 14.18 -9.61 3.20
N LEU A 155 13.21 -8.73 2.99
CA LEU A 155 12.06 -9.00 2.13
C LEU A 155 12.48 -9.10 0.65
N TYR A 156 13.35 -8.19 0.17
CA TYR A 156 13.83 -8.22 -1.22
C TYR A 156 14.58 -9.51 -1.53
N ASP A 157 15.39 -10.00 -0.59
CA ASP A 157 16.11 -11.28 -0.73
C ASP A 157 15.15 -12.48 -0.87
N LEU A 158 14.02 -12.46 -0.16
CA LEU A 158 12.99 -13.49 -0.27
C LEU A 158 12.24 -13.41 -1.62
N LEU A 159 12.05 -12.22 -2.16
CA LEU A 159 11.31 -11.97 -3.40
C LEU A 159 12.15 -12.11 -4.68
N LYS A 160 13.47 -12.21 -4.59
CA LYS A 160 14.41 -12.12 -5.73
C LYS A 160 14.13 -13.06 -6.91
N ASP A 161 13.48 -14.19 -6.66
CA ASP A 161 13.15 -15.19 -7.68
C ASP A 161 11.74 -15.03 -8.27
N HIS A 162 10.98 -14.03 -7.82
CA HIS A 162 9.63 -13.72 -8.27
C HIS A 162 9.58 -12.36 -8.95
N GLU A 163 8.61 -12.18 -9.82
CA GLU A 163 8.15 -10.86 -10.23
C GLU A 163 7.22 -10.34 -9.15
N ALA A 164 7.57 -9.23 -8.52
CA ALA A 164 6.90 -8.76 -7.31
C ALA A 164 6.57 -7.27 -7.34
N HIS A 165 5.39 -6.95 -6.84
CA HIS A 165 4.90 -5.60 -6.62
C HIS A 165 4.64 -5.39 -5.12
N LEU A 166 5.27 -4.35 -4.54
CA LEU A 166 4.97 -3.90 -3.20
C LEU A 166 3.89 -2.82 -3.28
N ILE A 167 2.86 -2.92 -2.46
CA ILE A 167 1.79 -1.92 -2.36
C ILE A 167 1.82 -1.35 -0.96
N THR A 168 2.06 -0.04 -0.84
CA THR A 168 2.27 0.64 0.44
C THR A 168 1.48 1.95 0.52
N GLY A 169 1.42 2.53 1.72
CA GLY A 169 0.72 3.78 2.01
C GLY A 169 1.52 4.67 2.95
N HIS A 170 0.96 5.04 4.10
CA HIS A 170 1.60 5.71 5.24
C HIS A 170 2.05 7.17 4.99
N THR A 171 2.85 7.41 3.95
CA THR A 171 3.49 8.71 3.72
C THR A 171 2.53 9.79 3.20
N HIS A 172 1.32 9.41 2.76
CA HIS A 172 0.39 10.31 2.06
C HIS A 172 1.02 10.99 0.84
N VAL A 173 1.88 10.26 0.15
CA VAL A 173 2.56 10.67 -1.09
C VAL A 173 2.32 9.58 -2.12
N ASN A 174 2.14 9.96 -3.37
CA ASN A 174 2.03 9.01 -4.45
C ASN A 174 3.38 8.84 -5.15
N GLY A 175 3.89 7.62 -5.19
CA GLY A 175 5.19 7.36 -5.78
C GLY A 175 5.36 5.91 -6.23
N ASN A 176 6.14 5.74 -7.29
CA ASN A 176 6.54 4.43 -7.78
C ASN A 176 8.06 4.32 -7.73
N VAL A 177 8.57 3.22 -7.21
CA VAL A 177 10.02 2.96 -7.14
C VAL A 177 10.30 1.65 -7.86
N VAL A 178 11.03 1.72 -8.96
CA VAL A 178 11.53 0.55 -9.70
C VAL A 178 12.90 0.17 -9.14
N PHE A 179 12.99 -0.89 -8.36
CA PHE A 179 14.26 -1.37 -7.80
C PHE A 179 15.08 -2.13 -8.85
N ASN A 180 14.42 -2.98 -9.62
CA ASN A 180 15.00 -3.74 -10.72
C ASN A 180 13.89 -4.27 -11.64
N ASP A 181 14.24 -5.06 -12.66
CA ASP A 181 13.31 -5.60 -13.65
C ASP A 181 12.20 -6.49 -13.09
N ARG A 182 12.27 -6.88 -11.82
CA ARG A 182 11.34 -7.82 -11.18
C ARG A 182 10.70 -7.28 -9.90
N LEU A 183 11.17 -6.14 -9.39
CA LEU A 183 10.69 -5.59 -8.13
C LEU A 183 10.35 -4.12 -8.28
N MET A 184 9.11 -3.79 -8.05
CA MET A 184 8.58 -2.44 -8.07
C MET A 184 7.75 -2.18 -6.82
N GLU A 185 7.81 -0.97 -6.30
CA GLU A 185 6.93 -0.51 -5.23
C GLU A 185 6.00 0.61 -5.69
N HIS A 186 4.75 0.49 -5.30
CA HIS A 186 3.70 1.48 -5.48
C HIS A 186 3.31 2.03 -4.11
N ASN A 187 3.82 3.20 -3.76
CA ASN A 187 3.35 3.92 -2.59
C ASN A 187 2.15 4.77 -3.01
N THR A 188 0.98 4.46 -2.47
CA THR A 188 -0.26 5.14 -2.85
C THR A 188 -0.55 6.34 -1.96
N ALA A 189 -0.98 7.44 -2.59
CA ALA A 189 -1.49 8.58 -1.87
C ALA A 189 -2.77 8.22 -1.07
N ALA A 190 -3.08 9.04 -0.07
CA ALA A 190 -4.16 8.77 0.84
C ALA A 190 -5.52 9.26 0.31
N VAL A 191 -6.57 8.48 0.56
CA VAL A 191 -7.97 8.88 0.28
C VAL A 191 -8.35 10.10 1.13
N CYS A 192 -7.76 10.26 2.32
CA CYS A 192 -7.95 11.43 3.17
C CYS A 192 -7.09 12.65 2.78
N ALA A 193 -6.25 12.51 1.73
CA ALA A 193 -5.30 13.55 1.29
C ALA A 193 -4.53 14.16 2.47
N GLY A 194 -4.53 15.48 2.65
CA GLY A 194 -3.92 16.16 3.78
C GLY A 194 -4.75 16.06 5.06
N PHE A 195 -5.05 14.84 5.53
CA PHE A 195 -5.80 14.59 6.78
C PHE A 195 -7.19 15.27 6.81
N TRP A 196 -7.92 15.19 5.69
CA TRP A 196 -9.22 15.85 5.49
C TRP A 196 -9.21 17.39 5.60
N LYS A 197 -8.02 18.00 5.64
CA LYS A 197 -7.82 19.47 5.69
C LYS A 197 -7.52 20.08 4.32
N SER A 198 -7.16 19.24 3.37
CA SER A 198 -6.87 19.57 1.98
C SER A 198 -7.40 18.47 1.08
N MET A 199 -7.72 18.77 -0.17
CA MET A 199 -8.03 17.80 -1.21
C MET A 199 -6.77 17.26 -1.90
N LEU A 200 -5.60 17.80 -1.53
CA LEU A 200 -4.30 17.40 -2.05
C LEU A 200 -3.44 16.81 -0.94
N CYS A 201 -2.67 15.79 -1.29
CA CYS A 201 -1.58 15.26 -0.49
C CYS A 201 -0.39 16.22 -0.46
N SER A 202 0.63 15.93 0.33
CA SER A 202 1.78 16.82 0.52
C SER A 202 2.62 17.03 -0.75
N ASP A 203 2.60 16.08 -1.66
CA ASP A 203 3.25 16.12 -2.98
C ASP A 203 2.38 16.77 -4.08
N GLY A 204 1.19 17.25 -3.73
CA GLY A 204 0.24 17.82 -4.67
C GLY A 204 -0.63 16.81 -5.41
N THR A 205 -0.49 15.51 -5.16
CA THR A 205 -1.40 14.48 -5.69
C THR A 205 -2.79 14.65 -5.08
N PRO A 206 -3.87 14.62 -5.87
CA PRO A 206 -5.22 14.68 -5.32
C PRO A 206 -5.53 13.43 -4.47
N GLN A 207 -6.47 13.54 -3.55
CA GLN A 207 -6.98 12.37 -2.84
C GLN A 207 -7.43 11.28 -3.82
N GLY A 208 -7.08 10.02 -3.55
CA GLY A 208 -7.35 8.95 -4.50
C GLY A 208 -6.82 7.60 -4.06
N PHE A 209 -6.75 6.69 -5.01
CA PHE A 209 -6.29 5.31 -4.80
C PHE A 209 -5.70 4.72 -6.07
N GLY A 210 -4.89 3.68 -5.94
CA GLY A 210 -4.39 2.90 -7.07
C GLY A 210 -5.45 1.94 -7.60
N LEU A 211 -5.58 1.85 -8.92
CA LEU A 211 -6.40 0.88 -9.62
C LEU A 211 -5.48 -0.07 -10.40
N TYR A 212 -5.56 -1.36 -10.09
CA TYR A 212 -4.69 -2.38 -10.67
C TYR A 212 -5.50 -3.38 -11.48
N GLU A 213 -5.06 -3.66 -12.70
CA GLU A 213 -5.58 -4.73 -13.54
C GLU A 213 -4.51 -5.80 -13.68
N VAL A 214 -4.84 -7.03 -13.25
CA VAL A 214 -3.91 -8.18 -13.28
C VAL A 214 -4.45 -9.23 -14.26
N ASP A 215 -3.67 -9.52 -15.30
CA ASP A 215 -3.97 -10.56 -16.28
C ASP A 215 -2.75 -11.48 -16.48
N GLY A 216 -2.81 -12.67 -15.89
CA GLY A 216 -1.65 -13.57 -15.81
C GLY A 216 -0.50 -12.92 -15.04
N ASN A 217 0.61 -12.63 -15.73
CA ASN A 217 1.78 -11.94 -15.17
C ASN A 217 1.86 -10.48 -15.59
N GLN A 218 0.82 -9.94 -16.22
CA GLN A 218 0.79 -8.55 -16.61
C GLN A 218 0.03 -7.74 -15.58
N VAL A 219 0.63 -6.63 -15.16
CA VAL A 219 0.02 -5.65 -14.26
C VAL A 219 -0.07 -4.33 -14.98
N LYS A 220 -1.27 -3.75 -15.01
CA LYS A 220 -1.49 -2.36 -15.42
C LYS A 220 -2.04 -1.62 -14.23
N TRP A 221 -1.59 -0.41 -14.02
CA TRP A 221 -2.08 0.41 -12.93
C TRP A 221 -2.38 1.83 -13.39
N HIS A 222 -3.31 2.46 -12.70
CA HIS A 222 -3.67 3.85 -12.84
C HIS A 222 -3.91 4.44 -11.46
N TYR A 223 -3.62 5.71 -11.32
CA TYR A 223 -4.09 6.44 -10.15
C TYR A 223 -5.53 6.93 -10.41
N LYS A 224 -6.44 6.71 -9.47
CA LYS A 224 -7.82 7.20 -9.56
C LYS A 224 -8.02 8.30 -8.53
N ALA A 225 -7.98 9.55 -8.99
CA ALA A 225 -8.36 10.70 -8.17
C ALA A 225 -9.88 10.67 -7.89
N VAL A 226 -10.27 10.91 -6.65
CA VAL A 226 -11.68 11.00 -6.23
C VAL A 226 -12.34 12.16 -6.98
N ASP A 227 -13.57 11.94 -7.45
CA ASP A 227 -14.39 12.90 -8.22
C ASP A 227 -13.85 13.31 -9.60
N TYR A 228 -12.71 12.76 -10.04
CA TYR A 228 -12.17 13.00 -11.37
C TYR A 228 -12.31 11.76 -12.28
N PRO A 229 -12.35 11.93 -13.61
CA PRO A 229 -12.31 10.80 -14.54
C PRO A 229 -10.95 10.07 -14.46
N LEU A 230 -10.91 8.82 -14.96
CA LEU A 230 -9.69 8.01 -14.93
C LEU A 230 -8.52 8.63 -15.74
N GLU A 231 -8.85 9.37 -16.78
CA GLU A 231 -7.89 10.04 -17.66
C GLU A 231 -7.18 11.23 -16.98
N TYR A 232 -7.64 11.66 -15.80
CA TYR A 232 -6.98 12.71 -15.03
C TYR A 232 -5.76 12.16 -14.29
N GLN A 233 -4.62 12.09 -15.00
CA GLN A 233 -3.38 11.47 -14.50
C GLN A 233 -2.27 12.49 -14.21
N PHE A 234 -2.51 13.78 -14.47
CA PHE A 234 -1.54 14.83 -14.17
C PHE A 234 -2.23 16.19 -14.02
N GLN A 235 -1.53 17.11 -13.39
CA GLN A 235 -1.88 18.52 -13.32
C GLN A 235 -0.73 19.36 -13.89
N ALA A 236 -1.01 20.16 -14.90
CA ALA A 236 -0.05 21.11 -15.45
C ALA A 236 -0.17 22.48 -14.77
N TYR A 237 0.96 23.15 -14.63
CA TYR A 237 1.10 24.48 -14.07
C TYR A 237 1.80 25.40 -15.06
N ALA A 238 1.25 26.60 -15.26
CA ALA A 238 1.80 27.60 -16.18
C ALA A 238 3.13 28.18 -15.67
N PRO A 239 3.96 28.78 -16.55
CA PRO A 239 5.11 29.58 -16.14
C PRO A 239 4.72 30.63 -15.08
N GLY A 240 5.59 30.85 -14.11
CA GLY A 240 5.33 31.70 -12.95
C GLY A 240 4.64 31.01 -11.77
N SER A 241 4.24 29.74 -11.89
CA SER A 241 3.63 28.97 -10.79
C SER A 241 4.66 28.50 -9.75
N SER A 242 5.92 28.37 -10.12
CA SER A 242 7.02 28.01 -9.24
C SER A 242 8.02 29.14 -9.11
N LYS A 243 8.54 29.31 -7.88
CA LYS A 243 9.64 30.26 -7.66
C LYS A 243 10.99 29.72 -8.10
N GLU A 244 11.14 28.40 -8.10
CA GLU A 244 12.36 27.71 -8.47
C GLU A 244 12.50 27.61 -10.00
N PHE A 245 11.38 27.40 -10.69
CA PHE A 245 11.30 27.25 -12.14
C PHE A 245 10.30 28.28 -12.75
N PRO A 246 10.60 29.59 -12.69
CA PRO A 246 9.62 30.62 -13.03
C PRO A 246 9.24 30.71 -14.51
N GLU A 247 10.13 30.24 -15.40
CA GLU A 247 9.93 30.30 -16.85
C GLU A 247 9.40 28.96 -17.43
N GLU A 248 9.22 27.94 -16.58
CA GLU A 248 8.91 26.58 -17.04
C GLU A 248 7.43 26.26 -16.87
N VAL A 249 6.92 25.41 -17.76
CA VAL A 249 5.67 24.67 -17.54
C VAL A 249 6.00 23.43 -16.73
N LEU A 250 5.34 23.28 -15.60
CA LEU A 250 5.53 22.13 -14.72
C LEU A 250 4.33 21.19 -14.83
N ALA A 251 4.58 19.90 -14.64
CA ALA A 251 3.53 18.90 -14.52
C ALA A 251 3.78 18.02 -13.29
N ASN A 252 2.76 17.87 -12.45
CA ASN A 252 2.74 16.84 -11.42
C ASN A 252 1.99 15.64 -12.01
N VAL A 253 2.69 14.51 -12.18
CA VAL A 253 2.19 13.29 -12.83
C VAL A 253 2.09 12.20 -11.77
N TRP A 254 0.89 11.71 -11.48
CA TRP A 254 0.68 10.72 -10.43
C TRP A 254 0.63 9.27 -10.92
N ASN A 255 0.51 9.03 -12.21
CA ASN A 255 0.65 7.68 -12.79
C ASN A 255 1.98 7.52 -13.56
N TRP A 256 3.04 8.15 -13.07
CA TRP A 256 4.36 8.10 -13.72
C TRP A 256 5.08 6.77 -13.47
N ASP A 257 5.79 6.33 -14.49
CA ASP A 257 6.68 5.18 -14.45
C ASP A 257 7.91 5.46 -15.37
N GLU A 258 9.04 4.85 -15.06
CA GLU A 258 10.29 5.10 -15.80
C GLU A 258 10.25 4.69 -17.28
N GLN A 259 9.28 3.90 -17.67
CA GLN A 259 9.14 3.37 -19.04
C GLN A 259 8.32 4.30 -19.96
N TRP A 260 7.82 5.41 -19.45
CA TRP A 260 6.97 6.36 -20.18
C TRP A 260 7.74 7.58 -20.66
#